data_4b6936fb923fe6846b1e08673a5e54ca
#
_entry.id   4b6936fb923fe6846b1e08673a5e54ca
#
_cell.length_a   1.000
_cell.length_b   1.000
_cell.length_c   1.000
_cell.angle_alpha   90.00
_cell.angle_beta   90.00
_cell.angle_gamma   90.00
#
_symmetry.space_group_name_H-M   'P 1'
#
loop_
_entity.id
_entity.type
_entity.pdbx_description
1 polymer ?
#
loop_
_entity_poly.entity_id
_entity_poly.type
_entity_poly.pdbx_seq_one_letter_code
_entity_poly.pdbx_strand_id
1 'polypeptide(L)'
;MNCYYYDDDGTRCFSKYDASNLNNPKLYYYDHIFDKCDWKTEPSTTLSKLYAQRAQQIRDEHDYVVLAYSGGIDSTNVLESFYYNNLLIDEILIVGAFSRDSSSGVDENHNGEIYSNVFDTLNRLDLPKTKITVVDYTKKFDDYTLVHQDDWYKKIGSHFSFHHWFWYDIEKQYESNKKTAIIFGIDKPEVSSIKNKTYFHFVDVCLFQYGIDPAKISSKLFQTNVKRVNFYWDPNASSILIKQAHVINNFFMIAQKRKDIVSKNFYDSYFTIVNKLIYNLKNPLRFISPKSSSRLISLRDNYVNTFDDFKDLQIYKNYTQGIMKIIPNEKKYTGVIKSKPYYLN
;
A
#
# COMPACT_ATOMS: atom_id res chain seq x y z
N MET A 1 -6.79 10.96 -17.13
CA MET A 1 -5.99 10.10 -16.25
C MET A 1 -6.05 10.70 -14.86
N ASN A 2 -6.29 9.88 -13.84
CA ASN A 2 -6.68 10.36 -12.50
C ASN A 2 -5.52 10.41 -11.51
N CYS A 3 -4.35 9.90 -11.91
CA CYS A 3 -3.14 9.85 -11.08
C CYS A 3 -1.90 10.06 -11.94
N TYR A 4 -1.02 10.97 -11.52
CA TYR A 4 0.24 11.27 -12.19
C TYR A 4 1.13 12.13 -11.28
N TYR A 5 2.40 12.24 -11.63
CA TYR A 5 3.31 13.20 -11.00
C TYR A 5 3.37 14.49 -11.82
N TYR A 6 3.57 15.61 -11.16
CA TYR A 6 3.73 16.92 -11.79
C TYR A 6 4.66 17.81 -10.96
N ASP A 7 5.20 18.85 -11.59
CA ASP A 7 6.00 19.88 -10.94
C ASP A 7 5.32 21.26 -10.97
N ASP A 8 6.01 22.25 -10.43
CA ASP A 8 5.51 23.63 -10.39
C ASP A 8 5.42 24.27 -11.78
N ASP A 9 6.14 23.76 -12.78
CA ASP A 9 6.09 24.20 -14.17
C ASP A 9 4.97 23.53 -14.98
N GLY A 10 4.23 22.61 -14.36
CA GLY A 10 3.13 21.87 -14.98
C GLY A 10 3.55 20.67 -15.82
N THR A 11 4.84 20.31 -15.81
CA THR A 11 5.34 19.08 -16.44
C THR A 11 4.75 17.87 -15.78
N ARG A 12 4.23 16.91 -16.57
CA ARG A 12 3.59 15.69 -16.08
C ARG A 12 4.36 14.45 -16.48
N CYS A 13 4.43 13.49 -15.56
CA CYS A 13 4.96 12.17 -15.86
C CYS A 13 4.22 11.08 -15.05
N PHE A 14 4.45 9.82 -15.41
CA PHE A 14 3.68 8.69 -14.87
C PHE A 14 4.55 7.66 -14.15
N SER A 15 5.86 7.77 -14.25
CA SER A 15 6.79 6.92 -13.53
C SER A 15 7.47 7.67 -12.40
N LYS A 16 7.80 6.99 -11.32
CA LYS A 16 8.59 7.56 -10.23
C LYS A 16 10.00 7.95 -10.69
N TYR A 17 10.54 7.19 -11.64
CA TYR A 17 11.85 7.50 -12.23
C TYR A 17 11.85 8.86 -12.91
N ASP A 18 10.85 9.12 -13.76
CA ASP A 18 10.72 10.42 -14.42
C ASP A 18 10.43 11.53 -13.42
N ALA A 19 9.55 11.24 -12.43
CA ALA A 19 9.24 12.18 -11.36
C ALA A 19 10.46 12.57 -10.52
N SER A 20 11.43 11.67 -10.34
CA SER A 20 12.67 11.99 -9.62
C SER A 20 13.53 13.07 -10.33
N ASN A 21 13.27 13.35 -11.58
CA ASN A 21 13.93 14.40 -12.37
C ASN A 21 13.16 15.72 -12.39
N LEU A 22 11.93 15.76 -11.90
CA LEU A 22 11.12 16.97 -11.81
C LEU A 22 11.62 17.90 -10.69
N ASN A 23 11.39 19.18 -10.86
CA ASN A 23 11.65 20.16 -9.82
C ASN A 23 10.48 20.17 -8.84
N ASN A 24 10.73 19.80 -7.56
CA ASN A 24 9.70 19.74 -6.52
C ASN A 24 8.48 18.88 -6.92
N PRO A 25 8.67 17.58 -7.18
CA PRO A 25 7.60 16.73 -7.69
C PRO A 25 6.44 16.60 -6.70
N LYS A 26 5.22 16.66 -7.23
CA LYS A 26 3.96 16.49 -6.50
C LYS A 26 3.16 15.36 -7.12
N LEU A 27 2.31 14.77 -6.30
CA LEU A 27 1.37 13.73 -6.71
C LEU A 27 0.00 14.33 -6.98
N TYR A 28 -0.56 14.10 -8.17
CA TYR A 28 -1.99 14.26 -8.45
C TYR A 28 -2.68 12.92 -8.23
N TYR A 29 -3.60 12.87 -7.26
CA TYR A 29 -4.34 11.65 -6.94
C TYR A 29 -5.83 11.94 -6.81
N TYR A 30 -6.57 11.80 -7.92
CA TYR A 30 -8.00 12.09 -7.98
C TYR A 30 -8.39 13.44 -7.38
N ASP A 31 -7.52 14.45 -7.48
CA ASP A 31 -7.74 15.76 -6.85
C ASP A 31 -9.09 16.37 -7.24
N HIS A 32 -9.52 16.20 -8.50
CA HIS A 32 -10.82 16.69 -8.99
C HIS A 32 -12.03 16.10 -8.25
N ILE A 33 -11.87 14.98 -7.53
CA ILE A 33 -12.88 14.39 -6.66
C ILE A 33 -12.65 14.83 -5.21
N PHE A 34 -11.43 14.66 -4.72
CA PHE A 34 -11.10 14.95 -3.32
C PHE A 34 -11.19 16.44 -2.97
N ASP A 35 -11.03 17.35 -3.93
CA ASP A 35 -11.24 18.80 -3.73
C ASP A 35 -12.69 19.16 -3.43
N LYS A 36 -13.61 18.32 -3.81
CA LYS A 36 -15.04 18.53 -3.56
C LYS A 36 -15.50 17.95 -2.21
N CYS A 37 -14.64 17.20 -1.53
CA CYS A 37 -14.96 16.62 -0.24
C CYS A 37 -14.84 17.67 0.87
N ASP A 38 -15.74 17.63 1.84
CA ASP A 38 -15.61 18.40 3.06
C ASP A 38 -14.63 17.73 4.02
N TRP A 39 -13.37 18.17 3.95
CA TRP A 39 -12.31 17.67 4.82
C TRP A 39 -12.38 18.23 6.25
N LYS A 40 -13.10 19.33 6.46
CA LYS A 40 -13.15 20.01 7.77
C LYS A 40 -14.19 19.43 8.70
N THR A 41 -15.19 18.78 8.16
CA THR A 41 -16.27 18.17 8.93
C THR A 41 -16.04 16.68 9.11
N GLU A 42 -15.94 16.23 10.37
CA GLU A 42 -15.85 14.81 10.68
C GLU A 42 -17.15 14.09 10.32
N PRO A 43 -17.12 13.03 9.48
CA PRO A 43 -18.31 12.23 9.21
C PRO A 43 -18.92 11.66 10.50
N SER A 44 -20.23 11.78 10.67
CA SER A 44 -20.95 11.27 11.86
C SER A 44 -21.01 9.76 11.94
N THR A 45 -20.87 9.08 10.78
CA THR A 45 -20.89 7.63 10.68
C THR A 45 -19.63 7.02 11.31
N THR A 46 -19.78 5.93 12.07
CA THR A 46 -18.66 5.22 12.68
C THR A 46 -17.79 4.53 11.63
N LEU A 47 -16.49 4.35 11.93
CA LEU A 47 -15.57 3.64 11.03
C LEU A 47 -16.04 2.22 10.72
N SER A 48 -16.51 1.48 11.73
CA SER A 48 -17.04 0.13 11.53
C SER A 48 -18.19 0.08 10.51
N LYS A 49 -19.11 1.05 10.57
CA LYS A 49 -20.22 1.15 9.60
C LYS A 49 -19.72 1.56 8.21
N LEU A 50 -18.75 2.47 8.13
CA LEU A 50 -18.15 2.89 6.87
C LEU A 50 -17.40 1.72 6.19
N TYR A 51 -16.68 0.90 6.96
CA TYR A 51 -16.02 -0.28 6.43
C TYR A 51 -17.01 -1.33 5.92
N ALA A 52 -18.10 -1.56 6.68
CA ALA A 52 -19.17 -2.45 6.23
C ALA A 52 -19.83 -1.96 4.92
N GLN A 53 -20.12 -0.66 4.82
CA GLN A 53 -20.68 -0.05 3.61
C GLN A 53 -19.70 -0.18 2.43
N ARG A 54 -18.40 0.00 2.65
CA ARG A 54 -17.38 -0.16 1.60
C ARG A 54 -17.29 -1.62 1.13
N ALA A 55 -17.29 -2.56 2.06
CA ALA A 55 -17.26 -3.98 1.73
C ALA A 55 -18.51 -4.38 0.90
N GLN A 56 -19.69 -3.90 1.28
CA GLN A 56 -20.94 -4.10 0.54
C GLN A 56 -20.84 -3.49 -0.86
N GLN A 57 -20.41 -2.24 -0.97
CA GLN A 57 -20.25 -1.57 -2.26
C GLN A 57 -19.34 -2.37 -3.20
N ILE A 58 -18.18 -2.82 -2.73
CA ILE A 58 -17.26 -3.61 -3.54
C ILE A 58 -17.92 -4.92 -3.99
N ARG A 59 -18.66 -5.59 -3.09
CA ARG A 59 -19.35 -6.82 -3.42
C ARG A 59 -20.46 -6.61 -4.48
N ASP A 60 -21.21 -5.52 -4.38
CA ASP A 60 -22.30 -5.22 -5.30
C ASP A 60 -21.81 -4.81 -6.70
N GLU A 61 -20.63 -4.20 -6.77
CA GLU A 61 -20.04 -3.73 -8.02
C GLU A 61 -19.29 -4.81 -8.82
N HIS A 62 -18.97 -5.98 -8.20
CA HIS A 62 -18.10 -6.99 -8.79
C HIS A 62 -18.66 -8.41 -8.67
N ASP A 63 -18.52 -9.18 -9.74
CA ASP A 63 -18.93 -10.58 -9.80
C ASP A 63 -17.99 -11.51 -9.03
N TYR A 64 -16.70 -11.14 -8.94
CA TYR A 64 -15.65 -11.89 -8.26
C TYR A 64 -14.76 -10.97 -7.43
N VAL A 65 -14.64 -11.28 -6.15
CA VAL A 65 -13.89 -10.47 -5.18
C VAL A 65 -12.70 -11.26 -4.67
N VAL A 66 -11.52 -10.74 -4.91
CA VAL A 66 -10.23 -11.29 -4.47
C VAL A 66 -9.62 -10.34 -3.43
N LEU A 67 -9.25 -10.85 -2.28
CA LEU A 67 -8.50 -10.09 -1.27
C LEU A 67 -7.02 -10.43 -1.36
N ALA A 68 -6.17 -9.47 -1.68
CA ALA A 68 -4.72 -9.58 -1.52
C ALA A 68 -4.38 -9.51 -0.02
N TYR A 69 -4.19 -10.66 0.61
CA TYR A 69 -4.08 -10.78 2.05
C TYR A 69 -2.63 -10.98 2.49
N SER A 70 -2.06 -9.96 3.12
CA SER A 70 -0.67 -9.98 3.61
C SER A 70 -0.54 -10.42 5.08
N GLY A 71 -1.66 -10.54 5.82
CA GLY A 71 -1.63 -10.77 7.28
C GLY A 71 -1.33 -9.50 8.10
N GLY A 72 -1.09 -8.37 7.45
CA GLY A 72 -0.98 -7.07 8.12
C GLY A 72 -2.33 -6.55 8.61
N ILE A 73 -2.31 -5.59 9.54
CA ILE A 73 -3.51 -5.08 10.20
C ILE A 73 -4.52 -4.47 9.21
N ASP A 74 -4.02 -3.78 8.17
CA ASP A 74 -4.86 -3.13 7.16
C ASP A 74 -5.66 -4.17 6.37
N SER A 75 -4.99 -5.20 5.84
CA SER A 75 -5.64 -6.27 5.08
C SER A 75 -6.53 -7.16 5.97
N THR A 76 -6.18 -7.33 7.25
CA THR A 76 -7.02 -8.05 8.21
C THR A 76 -8.31 -7.30 8.50
N ASN A 77 -8.26 -5.96 8.66
CA ASN A 77 -9.48 -5.16 8.80
C ASN A 77 -10.38 -5.24 7.56
N VAL A 78 -9.80 -5.33 6.36
CA VAL A 78 -10.60 -5.59 5.15
C VAL A 78 -11.28 -6.96 5.23
N LEU A 79 -10.54 -8.03 5.54
CA LEU A 79 -11.08 -9.38 5.71
C LEU A 79 -12.23 -9.40 6.71
N GLU A 80 -12.04 -8.81 7.89
CA GLU A 80 -13.07 -8.72 8.93
C GLU A 80 -14.27 -7.88 8.50
N SER A 81 -14.06 -6.84 7.69
CA SER A 81 -15.16 -6.01 7.17
C SER A 81 -16.10 -6.78 6.25
N PHE A 82 -15.60 -7.77 5.51
CA PHE A 82 -16.43 -8.69 4.74
C PHE A 82 -17.03 -9.78 5.63
N TYR A 83 -16.20 -10.47 6.38
CA TYR A 83 -16.58 -11.65 7.16
C TYR A 83 -17.70 -11.36 8.17
N TYR A 84 -17.55 -10.34 9.00
CA TYR A 84 -18.55 -10.02 10.04
C TYR A 84 -19.81 -9.32 9.52
N ASN A 85 -19.84 -8.97 8.24
CA ASN A 85 -21.04 -8.48 7.57
C ASN A 85 -21.65 -9.53 6.62
N ASN A 86 -21.20 -10.80 6.73
CA ASN A 86 -21.68 -11.93 5.93
C ASN A 86 -21.54 -11.68 4.40
N LEU A 87 -20.51 -10.96 3.99
CA LEU A 87 -20.20 -10.69 2.60
C LEU A 87 -19.13 -11.67 2.10
N LEU A 88 -19.39 -12.30 0.97
CA LEU A 88 -18.49 -13.27 0.39
C LEU A 88 -17.24 -12.57 -0.20
N ILE A 89 -16.07 -13.04 0.21
CA ILE A 89 -14.83 -12.92 -0.54
C ILE A 89 -14.67 -14.22 -1.31
N ASP A 90 -14.66 -14.17 -2.64
CA ASP A 90 -14.56 -15.39 -3.47
C ASP A 90 -13.19 -16.03 -3.36
N GLU A 91 -12.13 -15.20 -3.22
CA GLU A 91 -10.76 -15.71 -3.11
C GLU A 91 -9.90 -14.86 -2.18
N ILE A 92 -9.14 -15.51 -1.32
CA ILE A 92 -8.05 -14.90 -0.55
C ILE A 92 -6.74 -15.29 -1.21
N LEU A 93 -6.01 -14.29 -1.68
CA LEU A 93 -4.76 -14.43 -2.40
C LEU A 93 -3.59 -14.09 -1.48
N ILE A 94 -2.76 -15.07 -1.20
CA ILE A 94 -1.55 -14.95 -0.38
C ILE A 94 -0.35 -15.02 -1.32
N VAL A 95 0.47 -13.98 -1.32
CA VAL A 95 1.63 -13.87 -2.21
C VAL A 95 2.89 -13.75 -1.37
N GLY A 96 3.82 -14.66 -1.53
CA GLY A 96 5.05 -14.71 -0.74
C GLY A 96 6.18 -15.46 -1.45
N ALA A 97 7.37 -15.42 -0.87
CA ALA A 97 8.51 -16.22 -1.30
C ALA A 97 8.58 -17.48 -0.41
N PHE A 98 8.21 -18.64 -0.93
CA PHE A 98 8.08 -19.86 -0.12
C PHE A 98 9.16 -20.92 -0.43
N SER A 99 9.95 -20.75 -1.47
CA SER A 99 11.05 -21.66 -1.79
C SER A 99 12.29 -21.36 -0.94
N ARG A 100 13.04 -22.42 -0.58
CA ARG A 100 14.36 -22.29 0.08
C ARG A 100 15.46 -21.95 -0.89
N ASP A 101 15.32 -22.40 -2.14
CA ASP A 101 16.30 -22.19 -3.19
C ASP A 101 16.03 -20.85 -3.88
N SER A 102 16.73 -19.80 -3.43
CA SER A 102 16.61 -18.47 -3.99
C SER A 102 17.98 -17.89 -4.32
N SER A 103 18.20 -17.56 -5.58
CA SER A 103 19.42 -16.90 -6.03
C SER A 103 19.46 -15.42 -5.69
N SER A 104 18.29 -14.81 -5.48
CA SER A 104 18.18 -13.42 -5.03
C SER A 104 18.37 -13.26 -3.53
N GLY A 105 18.26 -14.35 -2.76
CA GLY A 105 18.28 -14.36 -1.31
C GLY A 105 16.93 -14.02 -0.65
N VAL A 106 15.86 -13.87 -1.43
CA VAL A 106 14.49 -13.71 -0.92
C VAL A 106 13.81 -15.07 -0.92
N ASP A 107 13.67 -15.65 0.24
CA ASP A 107 13.23 -17.02 0.47
C ASP A 107 12.10 -17.10 1.52
N GLU A 108 11.77 -18.32 1.94
CA GLU A 108 10.72 -18.60 2.92
C GLU A 108 10.90 -17.86 4.26
N ASN A 109 12.12 -17.50 4.66
CA ASN A 109 12.38 -16.81 5.92
C ASN A 109 11.89 -15.36 5.92
N HIS A 110 11.57 -14.80 4.75
CA HIS A 110 11.08 -13.43 4.60
C HIS A 110 9.56 -13.29 4.79
N ASN A 111 8.83 -14.38 5.03
CA ASN A 111 7.37 -14.40 5.16
C ASN A 111 6.87 -14.36 6.62
N GLY A 112 7.56 -13.68 7.53
CA GLY A 112 7.21 -13.69 8.96
C GLY A 112 5.75 -13.34 9.26
N GLU A 113 5.17 -12.31 8.59
CA GLU A 113 3.75 -11.96 8.76
C GLU A 113 2.82 -13.04 8.20
N ILE A 114 3.20 -13.71 7.12
CA ILE A 114 2.38 -14.76 6.53
C ILE A 114 2.27 -15.94 7.49
N TYR A 115 3.39 -16.43 8.00
CA TYR A 115 3.39 -17.57 8.91
C TYR A 115 2.73 -17.26 10.26
N SER A 116 2.97 -16.08 10.83
CA SER A 116 2.47 -15.75 12.15
C SER A 116 1.02 -15.25 12.17
N ASN A 117 0.57 -14.58 11.12
CA ASN A 117 -0.73 -13.92 11.10
C ASN A 117 -1.71 -14.52 10.09
N VAL A 118 -1.27 -14.78 8.85
CA VAL A 118 -2.20 -15.20 7.79
C VAL A 118 -2.84 -16.54 8.13
N PHE A 119 -2.03 -17.57 8.32
CA PHE A 119 -2.56 -18.91 8.57
C PHE A 119 -3.29 -19.02 9.89
N ASP A 120 -2.80 -18.36 10.96
CA ASP A 120 -3.49 -18.31 12.24
C ASP A 120 -4.87 -17.61 12.13
N THR A 121 -4.96 -16.51 11.40
CA THR A 121 -6.24 -15.81 11.18
C THR A 121 -7.20 -16.66 10.37
N LEU A 122 -6.75 -17.24 9.25
CA LEU A 122 -7.61 -18.05 8.37
C LEU A 122 -8.12 -19.30 9.08
N ASN A 123 -7.31 -19.94 9.95
CA ASN A 123 -7.72 -21.10 10.74
C ASN A 123 -8.81 -20.78 11.77
N ARG A 124 -8.96 -19.52 12.16
CA ARG A 124 -9.98 -19.08 13.12
C ARG A 124 -11.30 -18.66 12.48
N LEU A 125 -11.31 -18.48 11.15
CA LEU A 125 -12.48 -18.04 10.41
C LEU A 125 -13.11 -19.21 9.67
N ASP A 126 -14.44 -19.29 9.69
CA ASP A 126 -15.18 -20.26 8.89
C ASP A 126 -15.43 -19.66 7.48
N LEU A 127 -14.66 -20.13 6.49
CA LEU A 127 -14.65 -19.60 5.13
C LEU A 127 -14.96 -20.70 4.08
N PRO A 128 -16.06 -21.46 4.20
CA PRO A 128 -16.28 -22.68 3.40
C PRO A 128 -16.47 -22.42 1.89
N LYS A 129 -16.80 -21.18 1.52
CA LYS A 129 -17.03 -20.78 0.11
C LYS A 129 -15.90 -19.94 -0.46
N THR A 130 -14.87 -19.64 0.32
CA THR A 130 -13.74 -18.80 -0.09
C THR A 130 -12.57 -19.68 -0.54
N LYS A 131 -12.13 -19.49 -1.76
CA LYS A 131 -10.91 -20.14 -2.26
C LYS A 131 -9.68 -19.51 -1.60
N ILE A 132 -8.76 -20.31 -1.09
CA ILE A 132 -7.46 -19.84 -0.61
C ILE A 132 -6.40 -20.18 -1.66
N THR A 133 -5.74 -19.16 -2.18
CA THR A 133 -4.68 -19.31 -3.18
C THR A 133 -3.37 -18.79 -2.64
N VAL A 134 -2.35 -19.62 -2.64
CA VAL A 134 -0.99 -19.27 -2.26
C VAL A 134 -0.13 -19.21 -3.51
N VAL A 135 0.50 -18.07 -3.75
CA VAL A 135 1.39 -17.87 -4.90
C VAL A 135 2.82 -17.72 -4.40
N ASP A 136 3.66 -18.66 -4.79
CA ASP A 136 5.10 -18.56 -4.60
C ASP A 136 5.72 -17.77 -5.75
N TYR A 137 6.32 -16.64 -5.44
CA TYR A 137 7.00 -15.80 -6.43
C TYR A 137 8.53 -15.90 -6.37
N THR A 138 9.10 -16.76 -5.55
CA THR A 138 10.57 -16.87 -5.35
C THR A 138 11.31 -16.95 -6.66
N LYS A 139 10.96 -17.92 -7.51
CA LYS A 139 11.61 -18.09 -8.81
C LYS A 139 11.41 -16.92 -9.76
N LYS A 140 10.21 -16.36 -9.81
CA LYS A 140 9.94 -15.17 -10.64
C LYS A 140 10.75 -13.96 -10.18
N PHE A 141 10.97 -13.84 -8.88
CA PHE A 141 11.77 -12.81 -8.30
C PHE A 141 13.25 -12.98 -8.66
N ASP A 142 13.76 -14.20 -8.59
CA ASP A 142 15.10 -14.56 -9.01
C ASP A 142 15.33 -14.25 -10.49
N ASP A 143 14.42 -14.72 -11.36
CA ASP A 143 14.49 -14.48 -12.80
C ASP A 143 14.47 -12.98 -13.13
N TYR A 144 13.59 -12.23 -12.48
CA TYR A 144 13.51 -10.77 -12.68
C TYR A 144 14.78 -10.05 -12.23
N THR A 145 15.30 -10.42 -11.08
CA THR A 145 16.53 -9.84 -10.53
C THR A 145 17.72 -10.06 -11.47
N LEU A 146 17.80 -11.25 -12.09
CA LEU A 146 18.84 -11.58 -13.06
C LEU A 146 18.67 -10.84 -14.39
N VAL A 147 17.44 -10.78 -14.92
CA VAL A 147 17.16 -10.19 -16.24
C VAL A 147 17.26 -8.66 -16.22
N HIS A 148 16.90 -8.02 -15.11
CA HIS A 148 16.79 -6.57 -15.01
C HIS A 148 17.81 -5.93 -14.07
N GLN A 149 19.01 -6.48 -14.00
CA GLN A 149 20.08 -6.00 -13.11
C GLN A 149 20.34 -4.49 -13.28
N ASP A 150 20.32 -3.99 -14.51
CA ASP A 150 20.76 -2.64 -14.85
C ASP A 150 19.63 -1.63 -15.07
N ASP A 151 18.37 -2.07 -15.24
CA ASP A 151 17.27 -1.19 -15.64
C ASP A 151 15.98 -1.34 -14.82
N TRP A 152 16.00 -2.17 -13.77
CA TRP A 152 14.84 -2.46 -12.94
C TRP A 152 14.15 -1.18 -12.41
N TYR A 153 14.92 -0.19 -12.03
CA TYR A 153 14.42 1.08 -11.48
C TYR A 153 13.60 1.91 -12.46
N LYS A 154 13.76 1.69 -13.78
CA LYS A 154 12.96 2.34 -14.81
C LYS A 154 11.60 1.68 -14.99
N LYS A 155 11.48 0.41 -14.62
CA LYS A 155 10.30 -0.43 -14.87
C LYS A 155 9.42 -0.59 -13.65
N ILE A 156 9.93 -0.23 -12.48
CA ILE A 156 9.23 -0.35 -11.22
C ILE A 156 8.48 0.96 -10.94
N GLY A 157 7.25 0.81 -10.50
CA GLY A 157 6.37 1.94 -10.19
C GLY A 157 6.82 2.78 -9.00
N SER A 158 5.86 3.32 -8.28
CA SER A 158 6.03 4.38 -7.29
C SER A 158 7.01 4.11 -6.16
N HIS A 159 7.37 2.85 -5.87
CA HIS A 159 8.17 2.51 -4.67
C HIS A 159 9.59 2.09 -4.94
N PHE A 160 10.05 2.02 -6.18
CA PHE A 160 11.30 1.36 -6.49
C PHE A 160 11.41 0.00 -5.79
N SER A 161 10.35 -0.79 -5.83
CA SER A 161 10.23 -2.07 -5.15
C SER A 161 9.94 -3.19 -6.13
N PHE A 162 10.69 -4.28 -5.99
CA PHE A 162 10.51 -5.47 -6.82
C PHE A 162 9.15 -6.17 -6.60
N HIS A 163 8.50 -5.96 -5.45
CA HIS A 163 7.22 -6.57 -5.13
C HIS A 163 6.11 -6.28 -6.13
N HIS A 164 6.21 -5.18 -6.86
CA HIS A 164 5.10 -4.70 -7.67
C HIS A 164 5.04 -5.34 -9.04
N TRP A 165 6.15 -5.91 -9.47
CA TRP A 165 6.27 -6.38 -10.83
C TRP A 165 5.47 -7.66 -11.10
N PHE A 166 5.46 -8.60 -10.19
CA PHE A 166 4.74 -9.86 -10.39
C PHE A 166 3.21 -9.73 -10.27
N TRP A 167 2.69 -8.64 -9.70
CA TRP A 167 1.25 -8.39 -9.65
C TRP A 167 0.60 -8.35 -11.02
N TYR A 168 1.29 -7.86 -12.04
CA TYR A 168 0.80 -7.89 -13.41
C TYR A 168 0.52 -9.30 -13.92
N ASP A 169 1.43 -10.23 -13.65
CA ASP A 169 1.24 -11.63 -14.04
C ASP A 169 0.12 -12.31 -13.24
N ILE A 170 -0.02 -11.96 -11.97
CA ILE A 170 -1.12 -12.45 -11.14
C ILE A 170 -2.47 -11.97 -11.69
N GLU A 171 -2.57 -10.70 -12.05
CA GLU A 171 -3.81 -10.12 -12.57
C GLU A 171 -4.27 -10.74 -13.86
N LYS A 172 -3.35 -11.10 -14.74
CA LYS A 172 -3.69 -11.80 -15.99
C LYS A 172 -4.43 -13.12 -15.75
N GLN A 173 -4.24 -13.75 -14.60
CA GLN A 173 -4.93 -15.00 -14.27
C GLN A 173 -6.43 -14.78 -14.02
N TYR A 174 -6.83 -13.54 -13.73
CA TYR A 174 -8.22 -13.15 -13.50
C TYR A 174 -8.88 -12.54 -14.74
N GLU A 175 -8.18 -12.41 -15.85
CA GLU A 175 -8.76 -11.96 -17.12
C GLU A 175 -9.84 -12.94 -17.58
N SER A 176 -11.09 -12.59 -17.29
CA SER A 176 -12.28 -13.37 -17.63
C SER A 176 -13.42 -12.41 -18.00
N ASN A 177 -14.58 -12.94 -18.35
CA ASN A 177 -15.78 -12.14 -18.58
C ASN A 177 -16.42 -11.59 -17.28
N LYS A 178 -15.88 -11.95 -16.11
CA LYS A 178 -16.38 -11.50 -14.81
C LYS A 178 -15.74 -10.17 -14.43
N LYS A 179 -16.52 -9.27 -13.86
CA LYS A 179 -16.00 -8.08 -13.20
C LYS A 179 -15.31 -8.50 -11.91
N THR A 180 -13.98 -8.47 -11.89
CA THR A 180 -13.17 -8.91 -10.76
C THR A 180 -12.55 -7.73 -10.03
N ALA A 181 -12.72 -7.68 -8.71
CA ALA A 181 -11.98 -6.77 -7.84
C ALA A 181 -10.82 -7.50 -7.18
N ILE A 182 -9.60 -6.97 -7.30
CA ILE A 182 -8.48 -7.37 -6.44
C ILE A 182 -8.30 -6.26 -5.41
N ILE A 183 -8.66 -6.57 -4.16
CA ILE A 183 -8.69 -5.60 -3.07
C ILE A 183 -7.35 -5.55 -2.36
N PHE A 184 -6.85 -4.33 -2.16
CA PHE A 184 -5.68 -4.02 -1.35
C PHE A 184 -6.08 -3.19 -0.12
N GLY A 185 -5.58 -3.55 1.04
CA GLY A 185 -5.73 -2.80 2.28
C GLY A 185 -4.79 -1.58 2.32
N ILE A 186 -4.83 -0.72 1.32
CA ILE A 186 -4.02 0.49 1.23
C ILE A 186 -4.88 1.70 1.56
N ASP A 187 -4.42 2.61 2.31
CA ASP A 187 -3.46 2.70 3.39
C ASP A 187 -4.12 3.56 4.49
N LYS A 188 -3.50 3.67 5.65
CA LYS A 188 -3.98 4.58 6.68
C LYS A 188 -3.49 6.01 6.39
N PRO A 189 -4.27 7.04 6.75
CA PRO A 189 -3.89 8.43 6.49
C PRO A 189 -2.70 8.86 7.35
N GLU A 190 -1.73 9.53 6.71
CA GLU A 190 -0.68 10.26 7.40
C GLU A 190 -1.16 11.68 7.71
N VAL A 191 -1.51 11.92 8.96
CA VAL A 191 -1.94 13.24 9.43
C VAL A 191 -0.74 14.01 9.96
N SER A 192 -0.55 15.22 9.47
CA SER A 192 0.55 16.10 9.85
C SER A 192 0.01 17.45 10.38
N SER A 193 0.80 18.13 11.20
CA SER A 193 0.44 19.46 11.70
C SER A 193 1.59 20.44 11.48
N ILE A 194 1.28 21.60 10.86
CA ILE A 194 2.22 22.72 10.69
C ILE A 194 1.52 24.01 11.09
N LYS A 195 2.13 24.77 12.00
CA LYS A 195 1.61 26.10 12.44
C LYS A 195 0.12 26.06 12.83
N ASN A 196 -0.27 25.08 13.64
CA ASN A 196 -1.65 24.86 14.12
C ASN A 196 -2.67 24.47 13.02
N LYS A 197 -2.23 24.18 11.81
CA LYS A 197 -3.06 23.59 10.76
C LYS A 197 -2.78 22.10 10.66
N THR A 198 -3.81 21.30 10.78
CA THR A 198 -3.73 19.85 10.60
C THR A 198 -4.21 19.50 9.20
N TYR A 199 -3.50 18.62 8.54
CA TYR A 199 -3.79 18.24 7.18
C TYR A 199 -3.41 16.78 6.92
N PHE A 200 -4.03 16.24 5.90
CA PHE A 200 -3.72 14.97 5.30
C PHE A 200 -3.14 15.18 3.90
N HIS A 201 -2.33 14.26 3.43
CA HIS A 201 -1.98 14.15 2.02
C HIS A 201 -1.86 12.68 1.58
N PHE A 202 -2.18 12.46 0.32
CA PHE A 202 -1.88 11.19 -0.31
C PHE A 202 -0.38 11.07 -0.53
N VAL A 203 0.11 9.84 -0.45
CA VAL A 203 1.49 9.50 -0.78
C VAL A 203 1.49 8.55 -1.96
N ASP A 204 2.53 8.54 -2.74
CA ASP A 204 2.58 7.79 -3.99
C ASP A 204 2.60 6.27 -3.83
N VAL A 205 2.54 5.77 -2.60
CA VAL A 205 2.21 4.38 -2.30
C VAL A 205 0.88 3.95 -2.91
N CYS A 206 -0.08 4.88 -3.01
CA CYS A 206 -1.36 4.61 -3.65
C CYS A 206 -1.26 4.32 -5.16
N LEU A 207 -0.18 4.75 -5.80
CA LEU A 207 0.12 4.43 -7.20
C LEU A 207 0.71 3.04 -7.40
N PHE A 208 0.82 2.26 -6.35
CA PHE A 208 1.13 0.84 -6.41
C PHE A 208 0.36 0.09 -7.51
N GLN A 209 -0.82 0.61 -7.82
CA GLN A 209 -1.68 0.10 -8.86
C GLN A 209 -1.11 0.23 -10.28
N TYR A 210 -0.16 1.15 -10.49
CA TYR A 210 0.27 1.55 -11.83
C TYR A 210 1.76 1.27 -12.08
N GLY A 211 2.35 0.34 -11.33
CA GLY A 211 3.76 -0.05 -11.46
C GLY A 211 4.18 -0.66 -12.81
N ILE A 212 3.44 -0.34 -13.88
CA ILE A 212 3.67 -0.81 -15.22
C ILE A 212 3.87 0.41 -16.10
N ASP A 213 4.77 0.26 -17.09
CA ASP A 213 5.01 1.23 -18.15
C ASP A 213 3.71 1.93 -18.58
N PRO A 214 3.58 3.25 -18.36
CA PRO A 214 2.39 4.00 -18.70
C PRO A 214 1.98 3.87 -20.16
N ALA A 215 2.93 3.66 -21.07
CA ALA A 215 2.66 3.40 -22.47
C ALA A 215 1.90 2.08 -22.70
N LYS A 216 2.07 1.11 -21.81
CA LYS A 216 1.33 -0.16 -21.81
C LYS A 216 -0.02 -0.06 -21.09
N ILE A 217 -0.15 0.87 -20.15
CA ILE A 217 -1.40 1.13 -19.43
C ILE A 217 -2.43 1.75 -20.38
N SER A 218 -2.00 2.58 -21.32
CA SER A 218 -2.93 3.37 -22.16
C SER A 218 -3.75 2.55 -23.14
N SER A 219 -3.32 1.35 -23.53
CA SER A 219 -3.93 0.65 -24.67
C SER A 219 -4.71 -0.63 -24.34
N LYS A 220 -4.42 -1.34 -23.25
CA LYS A 220 -5.06 -2.64 -22.95
C LYS A 220 -5.58 -2.82 -21.53
N LEU A 221 -4.93 -2.27 -20.52
CA LEU A 221 -5.32 -2.48 -19.11
C LEU A 221 -6.65 -1.80 -18.70
N PHE A 222 -7.06 -0.75 -19.39
CA PHE A 222 -8.36 -0.11 -19.14
C PHE A 222 -9.56 -0.86 -19.73
N GLN A 223 -9.31 -1.91 -20.51
CA GLN A 223 -10.38 -2.75 -21.07
C GLN A 223 -10.56 -4.09 -20.34
N THR A 224 -9.76 -4.36 -19.30
CA THR A 224 -9.90 -5.58 -18.53
C THR A 224 -11.04 -5.45 -17.53
N ASN A 225 -11.80 -6.52 -17.37
CA ASN A 225 -12.81 -6.64 -16.31
C ASN A 225 -12.18 -6.77 -14.90
N VAL A 226 -10.85 -6.71 -14.79
CA VAL A 226 -10.11 -6.80 -13.54
C VAL A 226 -9.73 -5.41 -13.05
N LYS A 227 -10.13 -5.07 -11.84
CA LYS A 227 -9.79 -3.80 -11.19
C LYS A 227 -9.01 -4.05 -9.92
N ARG A 228 -7.91 -3.32 -9.72
CA ARG A 228 -7.30 -3.14 -8.41
C ARG A 228 -8.11 -2.11 -7.62
N VAL A 229 -8.49 -2.46 -6.42
CA VAL A 229 -9.33 -1.62 -5.57
C VAL A 229 -8.61 -1.34 -4.27
N ASN A 230 -8.29 -0.09 -3.99
CA ASN A 230 -7.86 0.34 -2.67
C ASN A 230 -9.07 0.40 -1.76
N PHE A 231 -9.04 -0.33 -0.65
CA PHE A 231 -10.19 -0.36 0.25
C PHE A 231 -10.43 1.00 0.91
N TYR A 232 -9.37 1.67 1.36
CA TYR A 232 -9.47 2.92 2.12
C TYR A 232 -9.32 4.17 1.22
N TRP A 233 -8.34 4.16 0.32
CA TRP A 233 -7.97 5.33 -0.49
C TRP A 233 -8.67 5.33 -1.86
N ASP A 234 -9.92 5.00 -1.88
CA ASP A 234 -10.73 5.04 -3.09
C ASP A 234 -11.57 6.34 -3.13
N PRO A 235 -11.65 7.03 -4.28
CA PRO A 235 -12.48 8.23 -4.44
C PRO A 235 -13.94 8.02 -4.04
N ASN A 236 -14.47 6.81 -4.26
CA ASN A 236 -15.84 6.46 -3.88
C ASN A 236 -16.01 6.15 -2.38
N ALA A 237 -14.93 6.14 -1.62
CA ALA A 237 -14.90 5.85 -0.18
C ALA A 237 -14.27 6.98 0.63
N SER A 238 -14.28 8.21 0.13
CA SER A 238 -13.66 9.38 0.77
C SER A 238 -14.06 9.58 2.23
N SER A 239 -15.30 9.24 2.60
CA SER A 239 -15.78 9.32 3.99
C SER A 239 -14.98 8.44 4.96
N ILE A 240 -14.45 7.30 4.53
CA ILE A 240 -13.56 6.46 5.36
C ILE A 240 -12.30 7.23 5.69
N LEU A 241 -11.64 7.74 4.66
CA LEU A 241 -10.37 8.44 4.78
C LEU A 241 -10.50 9.71 5.64
N ILE A 242 -11.54 10.51 5.40
CA ILE A 242 -11.83 11.71 6.18
C ILE A 242 -12.09 11.34 7.64
N LYS A 243 -12.93 10.33 7.89
CA LYS A 243 -13.20 9.87 9.27
C LYS A 243 -11.95 9.38 9.98
N GLN A 244 -11.12 8.57 9.31
CA GLN A 244 -9.84 8.10 9.86
C GLN A 244 -8.93 9.29 10.20
N ALA A 245 -8.81 10.26 9.28
CA ALA A 245 -7.97 11.45 9.49
C ALA A 245 -8.44 12.27 10.70
N HIS A 246 -9.75 12.46 10.89
CA HIS A 246 -10.29 13.15 12.06
C HIS A 246 -10.08 12.40 13.36
N VAL A 247 -10.28 11.08 13.38
CA VAL A 247 -10.03 10.23 14.57
C VAL A 247 -8.56 10.36 15.00
N ILE A 248 -7.64 10.31 14.06
CA ILE A 248 -6.20 10.48 14.32
C ILE A 248 -5.91 11.91 14.80
N ASN A 249 -6.44 12.92 14.12
CA ASN A 249 -6.26 14.32 14.49
C ASN A 249 -6.76 14.59 15.92
N ASN A 250 -7.95 14.14 16.26
CA ASN A 250 -8.54 14.33 17.58
C ASN A 250 -7.69 13.69 18.68
N PHE A 251 -7.13 12.52 18.44
CA PHE A 251 -6.19 11.89 19.35
C PHE A 251 -4.94 12.76 19.54
N PHE A 252 -4.34 13.27 18.46
CA PHE A 252 -3.15 14.12 18.57
C PHE A 252 -3.41 15.42 19.27
N MET A 253 -4.54 16.06 19.02
CA MET A 253 -4.91 17.29 19.71
C MET A 253 -5.06 17.08 21.23
N ILE A 254 -5.52 15.91 21.64
CA ILE A 254 -5.58 15.52 23.07
C ILE A 254 -4.17 15.21 23.59
N ALA A 255 -3.39 14.43 22.85
CA ALA A 255 -2.04 14.03 23.26
C ALA A 255 -1.08 15.22 23.39
N GLN A 256 -1.17 16.21 22.51
CA GLN A 256 -0.36 17.43 22.58
C GLN A 256 -0.64 18.26 23.85
N LYS A 257 -1.85 18.21 24.37
CA LYS A 257 -2.21 18.85 25.64
C LYS A 257 -1.61 18.12 26.85
N ARG A 258 -1.25 16.85 26.68
CA ARG A 258 -0.62 16.01 27.71
C ARG A 258 0.86 15.85 27.37
N LYS A 259 1.72 16.68 27.94
CA LYS A 259 3.17 16.71 27.70
C LYS A 259 3.90 15.39 27.99
N ASP A 260 3.27 14.48 28.69
CA ASP A 260 3.78 13.17 29.12
C ASP A 260 3.71 12.08 28.05
N ILE A 261 2.98 12.29 26.96
CA ILE A 261 2.81 11.28 25.89
C ILE A 261 3.88 11.39 24.79
N VAL A 262 4.64 12.49 24.75
CA VAL A 262 5.65 12.74 23.70
C VAL A 262 7.02 12.22 24.16
N SER A 263 7.23 10.90 24.13
CA SER A 263 8.56 10.31 24.31
C SER A 263 9.34 10.23 23.00
N LYS A 264 10.69 10.06 23.11
CA LYS A 264 11.60 9.89 21.95
C LYS A 264 11.24 8.74 21.01
N ASN A 265 10.38 7.79 21.45
CA ASN A 265 9.92 6.63 20.71
C ASN A 265 8.53 6.84 20.10
N PHE A 266 8.12 8.10 19.87
CA PHE A 266 6.79 8.43 19.35
C PHE A 266 6.47 7.75 18.01
N TYR A 267 7.45 7.55 17.13
CA TYR A 267 7.22 6.94 15.82
C TYR A 267 6.80 5.48 15.90
N ASP A 268 7.43 4.67 16.74
CA ASP A 268 7.05 3.26 16.89
C ASP A 268 5.72 3.12 17.62
N SER A 269 5.47 4.01 18.61
CA SER A 269 4.20 4.10 19.31
C SER A 269 3.07 4.65 18.41
N TYR A 270 3.40 5.54 17.46
CA TYR A 270 2.45 6.16 16.55
C TYR A 270 1.67 5.12 15.76
N PHE A 271 2.35 4.24 15.02
CA PHE A 271 1.67 3.24 14.21
C PHE A 271 0.82 2.28 15.06
N THR A 272 1.32 1.87 16.22
CA THR A 272 0.57 1.01 17.14
C THR A 272 -0.69 1.69 17.66
N ILE A 273 -0.60 2.97 18.02
CA ILE A 273 -1.73 3.77 18.53
C ILE A 273 -2.73 4.04 17.39
N VAL A 274 -2.26 4.52 16.24
CA VAL A 274 -3.12 4.81 15.09
C VAL A 274 -3.87 3.58 14.65
N ASN A 275 -3.20 2.44 14.56
CA ASN A 275 -3.85 1.18 14.21
C ASN A 275 -5.01 0.83 15.17
N LYS A 276 -4.82 1.02 16.48
CA LYS A 276 -5.88 0.78 17.47
C LYS A 276 -7.03 1.78 17.40
N LEU A 277 -6.75 3.01 16.97
CA LEU A 277 -7.76 4.06 16.84
C LEU A 277 -8.69 3.84 15.64
N ILE A 278 -8.13 3.41 14.52
CA ILE A 278 -8.86 3.32 13.26
C ILE A 278 -9.34 1.89 12.94
N TYR A 279 -8.67 0.85 13.47
CA TYR A 279 -9.04 -0.54 13.26
C TYR A 279 -9.48 -1.20 14.57
N ASN A 280 -10.74 -1.59 14.63
CA ASN A 280 -11.29 -2.32 15.76
C ASN A 280 -11.39 -3.81 15.41
N LEU A 281 -10.22 -4.47 15.28
CA LEU A 281 -10.16 -5.88 14.94
C LEU A 281 -10.80 -6.72 16.04
N LYS A 282 -11.70 -7.62 15.68
CA LYS A 282 -12.29 -8.61 16.59
C LYS A 282 -11.30 -9.72 16.91
N ASN A 283 -10.40 -10.00 15.96
CA ASN A 283 -9.33 -10.97 16.14
C ASN A 283 -7.99 -10.24 16.15
N PRO A 284 -7.45 -9.87 17.33
CA PRO A 284 -6.17 -9.17 17.40
C PRO A 284 -5.06 -10.04 16.81
N LEU A 285 -4.18 -9.42 16.04
CA LEU A 285 -3.03 -10.09 15.46
C LEU A 285 -2.05 -10.50 16.56
N ARG A 286 -1.52 -11.73 16.49
CA ARG A 286 -0.53 -12.23 17.45
C ARG A 286 0.81 -11.56 17.29
N PHE A 287 1.13 -11.14 16.08
CA PHE A 287 2.41 -10.56 15.75
C PHE A 287 2.23 -9.28 14.93
N ILE A 288 2.56 -8.15 15.52
CA ILE A 288 2.74 -6.88 14.80
C ILE A 288 4.22 -6.79 14.51
N SER A 289 4.66 -7.46 13.43
CA SER A 289 6.04 -7.35 12.99
C SER A 289 6.33 -5.92 12.53
N PRO A 290 7.44 -5.34 12.95
CA PRO A 290 8.03 -4.32 12.13
C PRO A 290 8.29 -4.99 10.76
N LYS A 291 7.70 -4.44 9.69
CA LYS A 291 7.68 -4.99 8.31
C LYS A 291 9.06 -5.46 7.84
N SER A 292 9.52 -6.63 8.29
CA SER A 292 10.87 -7.12 7.99
C SER A 292 11.01 -7.53 6.52
N SER A 293 10.00 -8.17 5.95
CA SER A 293 10.05 -8.62 4.56
C SER A 293 9.89 -7.50 3.52
N SER A 294 9.06 -6.50 3.80
CA SER A 294 8.93 -5.33 2.92
C SER A 294 10.13 -4.39 3.02
N ARG A 295 10.94 -4.47 4.07
CA ARG A 295 12.16 -3.67 4.24
C ARG A 295 13.24 -4.04 3.24
N LEU A 296 13.39 -5.31 2.91
CA LEU A 296 14.36 -5.79 1.93
C LEU A 296 14.13 -5.25 0.52
N ILE A 297 12.90 -4.83 0.21
CA ILE A 297 12.44 -4.67 -1.15
C ILE A 297 11.90 -3.26 -1.41
N SER A 298 11.84 -2.43 -0.38
CA SER A 298 11.28 -1.08 -0.46
C SER A 298 12.28 -0.05 0.05
N LEU A 299 12.60 0.95 -0.79
CA LEU A 299 13.38 2.15 -0.40
C LEU A 299 12.60 3.12 0.47
N ARG A 300 11.55 2.67 1.10
CA ARG A 300 10.81 3.54 1.98
C ARG A 300 11.72 3.93 3.15
N ASP A 301 12.04 5.21 3.26
CA ASP A 301 12.62 5.83 4.45
C ASP A 301 14.10 5.57 4.76
N ASN A 302 15.04 5.94 3.87
CA ASN A 302 16.49 5.95 4.20
C ASN A 302 17.04 4.64 4.81
N TYR A 303 16.46 3.49 4.51
CA TYR A 303 16.83 2.19 5.05
C TYR A 303 18.15 1.63 4.53
N VAL A 304 18.92 2.40 3.78
CA VAL A 304 20.26 1.98 3.32
C VAL A 304 21.16 1.55 4.50
N ASN A 305 20.93 2.10 5.68
CA ASN A 305 21.74 1.79 6.86
C ASN A 305 21.30 0.55 7.68
N THR A 306 20.12 -0.03 7.38
CA THR A 306 19.62 -1.22 8.10
C THR A 306 19.81 -2.52 7.34
N PHE A 307 20.44 -2.47 6.17
CA PHE A 307 20.69 -3.62 5.31
C PHE A 307 22.07 -4.28 5.52
N ASP A 308 22.78 -3.97 6.59
CA ASP A 308 24.09 -4.57 6.83
C ASP A 308 24.07 -6.11 6.82
N ASP A 309 22.96 -6.72 7.25
CA ASP A 309 22.76 -8.18 7.22
C ASP A 309 22.51 -8.74 5.81
N PHE A 310 22.22 -7.90 4.82
CA PHE A 310 21.82 -8.31 3.46
C PHE A 310 22.73 -7.79 2.36
N LYS A 311 23.79 -7.05 2.70
CA LYS A 311 24.70 -6.42 1.73
C LYS A 311 25.40 -7.40 0.79
N ASP A 312 25.50 -8.66 1.17
CA ASP A 312 26.12 -9.69 0.36
C ASP A 312 25.18 -10.35 -0.63
N LEU A 313 23.86 -10.13 -0.48
CA LEU A 313 22.86 -10.66 -1.41
C LEU A 313 22.92 -9.97 -2.77
N GLN A 314 22.77 -10.74 -3.83
CA GLN A 314 22.79 -10.22 -5.21
C GLN A 314 21.71 -9.17 -5.43
N ILE A 315 20.52 -9.36 -4.84
CA ILE A 315 19.43 -8.40 -4.91
C ILE A 315 19.80 -7.04 -4.32
N TYR A 316 20.53 -7.03 -3.20
CA TYR A 316 20.99 -5.79 -2.58
C TYR A 316 22.00 -5.06 -3.46
N LYS A 317 22.92 -5.81 -4.07
CA LYS A 317 23.91 -5.24 -5.01
C LYS A 317 23.22 -4.61 -6.21
N ASN A 318 22.29 -5.31 -6.83
CA ASN A 318 21.52 -4.82 -7.98
C ASN A 318 20.69 -3.59 -7.60
N TYR A 319 20.07 -3.64 -6.43
CA TYR A 319 19.28 -2.56 -5.90
C TYR A 319 20.12 -1.30 -5.67
N THR A 320 21.23 -1.42 -4.96
CA THR A 320 22.16 -0.31 -4.67
C THR A 320 22.70 0.29 -5.97
N GLN A 321 23.09 -0.53 -6.92
CA GLN A 321 23.57 -0.06 -8.23
C GLN A 321 22.47 0.72 -8.97
N GLY A 322 21.22 0.24 -8.96
CA GLY A 322 20.10 0.95 -9.58
C GLY A 322 19.81 2.29 -8.88
N ILE A 323 19.86 2.31 -7.54
CA ILE A 323 19.67 3.54 -6.78
C ILE A 323 20.74 4.59 -7.07
N MET A 324 22.01 4.20 -7.15
CA MET A 324 23.09 5.10 -7.52
C MET A 324 22.91 5.73 -8.89
N LYS A 325 22.20 5.04 -9.81
CA LYS A 325 21.84 5.61 -11.12
C LYS A 325 20.69 6.63 -11.03
N ILE A 326 19.81 6.49 -10.03
CA ILE A 326 18.70 7.41 -9.79
C ILE A 326 19.15 8.65 -9.00
N ILE A 327 20.12 8.49 -8.09
CA ILE A 327 20.67 9.55 -7.23
C ILE A 327 22.08 9.95 -7.70
N PRO A 328 22.24 10.55 -8.88
CA PRO A 328 23.59 10.90 -9.31
C PRO A 328 24.18 12.10 -8.58
N ASN A 329 23.43 12.89 -7.83
CA ASN A 329 23.94 14.09 -7.16
C ASN A 329 22.98 14.53 -6.06
N GLU A 330 22.96 13.95 -4.91
CA GLU A 330 22.31 14.42 -3.66
C GLU A 330 20.94 15.16 -3.78
N LYS A 331 20.51 15.53 -4.98
CA LYS A 331 19.33 16.34 -5.27
C LYS A 331 18.14 15.54 -5.80
N LYS A 332 18.30 14.25 -6.12
CA LYS A 332 17.20 13.46 -6.67
C LYS A 332 16.35 12.87 -5.57
N TYR A 333 15.07 13.11 -5.71
CA TYR A 333 14.07 12.71 -4.74
C TYR A 333 13.76 11.21 -4.87
N THR A 334 14.25 10.41 -3.93
CA THR A 334 13.95 8.98 -3.81
C THR A 334 12.90 8.69 -2.76
N GLY A 335 12.51 9.69 -2.00
CA GLY A 335 11.50 9.59 -0.95
C GLY A 335 10.06 9.47 -1.48
N VAL A 336 9.13 9.56 -0.58
CA VAL A 336 7.70 9.55 -0.85
C VAL A 336 7.29 10.89 -1.47
N ILE A 337 6.68 10.85 -2.66
CA ILE A 337 6.10 12.03 -3.30
C ILE A 337 4.67 12.18 -2.81
N LYS A 338 4.33 13.39 -2.37
CA LYS A 338 3.08 13.71 -1.70
C LYS A 338 2.16 14.53 -2.60
N SER A 339 0.85 14.38 -2.39
CA SER A 339 -0.13 15.29 -2.97
C SER A 339 -0.10 16.65 -2.28
N LYS A 340 -0.88 17.60 -2.78
CA LYS A 340 -1.22 18.80 -2.01
C LYS A 340 -1.87 18.42 -0.67
N PRO A 341 -1.80 19.31 0.34
CA PRO A 341 -2.44 19.08 1.63
C PRO A 341 -3.96 19.26 1.54
N TYR A 342 -4.70 18.41 2.26
CA TYR A 342 -6.13 18.53 2.52
C TYR A 342 -6.31 18.88 4.00
N TYR A 343 -6.77 20.10 4.29
CA TYR A 343 -6.82 20.64 5.65
C TYR A 343 -8.05 20.14 6.41
N LEU A 344 -7.82 19.68 7.64
CA LEU A 344 -8.86 19.18 8.55
C LEU A 344 -9.42 20.30 9.47
N ASN A 345 -8.73 21.45 9.53
CA ASN A 345 -9.13 22.63 10.31
C ASN A 345 -8.70 23.92 9.63
#